data_f92718ed7435b66db0ff63f89f69f1f4
#
_entry.id   f92718ed7435b66db0ff63f89f69f1f4
#
_cell.length_a   1.000
_cell.length_b   1.000
_cell.length_c   1.000
_cell.angle_alpha   90.00
_cell.angle_beta   90.00
_cell.angle_gamma   90.00
#
_symmetry.space_group_name_H-M   'P 1'
#
loop_
_entity.id
_entity.type
_entity.pdbx_description
1 polymer ?
#
loop_
_entity_poly.entity_id
_entity_poly.type
_entity_poly.pdbx_seq_one_letter_code
_entity_poly.pdbx_strand_id
1 'polypeptide(L)'
;AASPAIEGTYGCEMKGDVTLDVRAGRVAGIVGTEEPVDKSIIRGNLHIIAGNPAYENTDRILRLGSNWPIVGAGNSFALYPGVEGNYTVDGNITIDTYENAWAWDKGTTPTSYDLPEIYGALRGNVGGSITINAHGSHVQNIFGASDSVVQGSVTVNATDVELKNSEYETDDDEGYIFGLWQRVDPATAVGPVTVTVNGGDVGL
;
A
#
# COMPACT_ATOMS: atom_id res chain seq x y z
N ALA A 1 -3.73 4.92 22.06
CA ALA A 1 -4.89 5.26 21.25
C ALA A 1 -4.59 4.80 19.83
N ALA A 2 -5.51 4.10 19.18
CA ALA A 2 -5.36 3.73 17.77
C ALA A 2 -5.30 5.02 16.93
N SER A 3 -4.32 5.11 16.04
CA SER A 3 -4.28 6.19 15.06
C SER A 3 -5.35 5.90 14.00
N PRO A 4 -6.11 6.91 13.52
CA PRO A 4 -7.10 6.69 12.48
C PRO A 4 -6.43 6.34 11.15
N ALA A 5 -7.08 5.48 10.38
CA ALA A 5 -6.77 5.32 8.95
C ALA A 5 -7.27 6.54 8.17
N ILE A 6 -6.66 6.79 7.01
CA ILE A 6 -7.15 7.75 6.02
C ILE A 6 -7.79 6.94 4.90
N GLU A 7 -9.06 7.17 4.64
CA GLU A 7 -9.86 6.38 3.69
C GLU A 7 -10.44 7.27 2.59
N GLY A 8 -10.38 6.80 1.35
CA GLY A 8 -10.98 7.48 0.19
C GLY A 8 -12.48 7.27 0.14
N THR A 9 -12.92 6.01 0.30
CA THR A 9 -14.33 5.63 0.37
C THR A 9 -14.56 4.55 1.42
N TYR A 10 -15.69 4.64 2.10
CA TYR A 10 -16.15 3.67 3.07
C TYR A 10 -17.64 3.37 2.82
N GLY A 11 -17.95 2.21 2.26
CA GLY A 11 -19.32 1.79 1.97
C GLY A 11 -20.08 2.68 1.01
N CYS A 12 -19.41 3.44 0.12
CA CYS A 12 -20.06 4.39 -0.76
C CYS A 12 -19.43 4.42 -2.17
N GLU A 13 -20.13 5.09 -3.11
CA GLU A 13 -19.65 5.29 -4.48
C GLU A 13 -19.21 6.75 -4.67
N MET A 14 -17.95 6.92 -5.08
CA MET A 14 -17.40 8.19 -5.58
C MET A 14 -17.42 8.21 -7.10
N LYS A 15 -18.08 9.22 -7.69
CA LYS A 15 -18.28 9.30 -9.15
C LYS A 15 -17.10 9.90 -9.90
N GLY A 16 -16.20 10.60 -9.23
CA GLY A 16 -15.01 11.23 -9.81
C GLY A 16 -13.72 10.63 -9.31
N ASP A 17 -12.62 11.34 -9.57
CA ASP A 17 -11.29 11.00 -9.08
C ASP A 17 -11.19 11.26 -7.58
N VAL A 18 -10.35 10.46 -6.92
CA VAL A 18 -10.03 10.60 -5.50
C VAL A 18 -8.52 10.81 -5.35
N THR A 19 -8.13 11.79 -4.55
CA THR A 19 -6.74 11.99 -4.16
C THR A 19 -6.63 11.94 -2.64
N LEU A 20 -5.77 11.07 -2.13
CA LEU A 20 -5.38 11.00 -0.72
C LEU A 20 -3.96 11.53 -0.60
N ASP A 21 -3.82 12.77 -0.14
CA ASP A 21 -2.53 13.45 -0.01
C ASP A 21 -2.14 13.54 1.48
N VAL A 22 -1.30 12.61 1.93
CA VAL A 22 -0.89 12.43 3.33
C VAL A 22 0.62 12.61 3.44
N ARG A 23 1.07 13.85 3.59
CA ARG A 23 2.49 14.20 3.46
C ARG A 23 3.29 14.11 4.74
N ALA A 24 2.63 14.24 5.88
CA ALA A 24 3.28 14.24 7.19
C ALA A 24 2.30 13.86 8.28
N GLY A 25 2.82 13.57 9.46
CA GLY A 25 2.00 13.25 10.63
C GLY A 25 2.02 11.77 10.95
N ARG A 26 1.02 11.32 11.72
CA ARG A 26 0.91 9.94 12.20
C ARG A 26 -0.46 9.39 11.84
N VAL A 27 -0.48 8.33 11.05
CA VAL A 27 -1.71 7.64 10.64
C VAL A 27 -1.54 6.13 10.78
N ALA A 28 -2.63 5.40 10.98
CA ALA A 28 -2.58 3.93 11.02
C ALA A 28 -2.24 3.36 9.64
N GLY A 29 -2.97 3.80 8.62
CA GLY A 29 -2.78 3.39 7.22
C GLY A 29 -3.48 4.34 6.26
N ILE A 30 -3.36 4.09 4.97
CA ILE A 30 -3.98 4.87 3.90
C ILE A 30 -4.66 3.89 2.96
N VAL A 31 -5.97 4.02 2.80
CA VAL A 31 -6.78 3.06 2.04
C VAL A 31 -7.67 3.80 1.05
N GLY A 32 -7.56 3.48 -0.23
CA GLY A 32 -8.38 4.10 -1.26
C GLY A 32 -9.84 3.70 -1.15
N THR A 33 -10.10 2.39 -1.07
CA THR A 33 -11.46 1.86 -0.91
C THR A 33 -11.48 0.85 0.24
N GLU A 34 -12.36 1.04 1.19
CA GLU A 34 -12.54 0.09 2.29
C GLU A 34 -14.00 -0.05 2.68
N GLU A 35 -14.47 -1.29 2.87
CA GLU A 35 -15.67 -1.66 3.63
C GLU A 35 -15.82 -3.19 3.70
N PRO A 36 -16.10 -3.77 4.84
CA PRO A 36 -16.32 -5.21 4.97
C PRO A 36 -17.73 -5.67 4.56
N VAL A 37 -18.71 -4.80 4.43
CA VAL A 37 -20.13 -5.18 4.29
C VAL A 37 -20.76 -4.67 3.01
N ASP A 38 -20.41 -3.47 2.53
CA ASP A 38 -21.00 -2.83 1.35
C ASP A 38 -19.94 -2.54 0.28
N LYS A 39 -20.38 -2.10 -0.88
CA LYS A 39 -19.49 -1.76 -1.99
C LYS A 39 -18.86 -0.40 -1.77
N SER A 40 -17.53 -0.35 -1.72
CA SER A 40 -16.77 0.87 -1.89
C SER A 40 -16.28 0.97 -3.33
N ILE A 41 -16.66 2.04 -4.03
CA ILE A 41 -16.37 2.19 -5.46
C ILE A 41 -15.86 3.59 -5.75
N ILE A 42 -14.76 3.68 -6.50
CA ILE A 42 -14.26 4.91 -7.12
C ILE A 42 -14.44 4.77 -8.64
N ARG A 43 -15.32 5.57 -9.25
CA ARG A 43 -15.59 5.54 -10.70
C ARG A 43 -14.52 6.24 -11.53
N GLY A 44 -13.72 7.09 -10.91
CA GLY A 44 -12.59 7.76 -11.53
C GLY A 44 -11.27 7.08 -11.20
N ASN A 45 -10.21 7.89 -11.19
CA ASN A 45 -8.87 7.47 -10.81
C ASN A 45 -8.66 7.64 -9.31
N LEU A 46 -7.74 6.87 -8.75
CA LEU A 46 -7.27 7.02 -7.39
C LEU A 46 -5.79 7.42 -7.39
N HIS A 47 -5.45 8.46 -6.66
CA HIS A 47 -4.07 8.85 -6.41
C HIS A 47 -3.80 8.93 -4.91
N ILE A 48 -2.85 8.14 -4.43
CA ILE A 48 -2.36 8.18 -3.04
C ILE A 48 -0.95 8.78 -3.05
N ILE A 49 -0.75 9.82 -2.24
CA ILE A 49 0.56 10.41 -1.98
C ILE A 49 0.86 10.22 -0.50
N ALA A 50 1.86 9.43 -0.17
CA ALA A 50 2.27 9.10 1.19
C ALA A 50 3.70 9.57 1.46
N GLY A 51 3.84 10.58 2.30
CA GLY A 51 5.12 11.23 2.57
C GLY A 51 5.40 12.43 1.66
N ASN A 52 6.58 13.00 1.81
CA ASN A 52 7.01 14.18 1.05
C ASN A 52 8.53 14.19 0.92
N PRO A 53 9.12 14.25 -0.28
CA PRO A 53 10.57 14.30 -0.45
C PRO A 53 11.23 15.50 0.23
N ALA A 54 10.50 16.59 0.48
CA ALA A 54 11.02 17.73 1.22
C ALA A 54 11.15 17.48 2.74
N TYR A 55 10.65 16.36 3.25
CA TYR A 55 10.67 16.02 4.68
C TYR A 55 11.58 14.84 5.00
N GLU A 56 12.29 14.31 4.01
CA GLU A 56 13.31 13.29 4.19
C GLU A 56 14.32 13.72 5.27
N ASN A 57 14.66 12.79 6.15
CA ASN A 57 15.56 13.01 7.28
C ASN A 57 15.14 14.15 8.25
N THR A 58 13.85 14.45 8.33
CA THR A 58 13.31 15.47 9.23
C THR A 58 12.34 14.89 10.26
N ASP A 59 12.04 15.64 11.32
CA ASP A 59 11.00 15.25 12.30
C ASP A 59 9.57 15.31 11.71
N ARG A 60 9.40 15.85 10.51
CA ARG A 60 8.12 15.99 9.81
C ARG A 60 7.80 14.82 8.89
N ILE A 61 8.61 13.77 8.89
CA ILE A 61 8.39 12.55 8.12
C ILE A 61 7.01 11.93 8.42
N LEU A 62 6.38 11.34 7.41
CA LEU A 62 5.15 10.59 7.61
C LEU A 62 5.45 9.35 8.46
N ARG A 63 4.60 9.09 9.46
CA ARG A 63 4.67 7.92 10.33
C ARG A 63 3.45 7.03 10.12
N LEU A 64 3.69 5.82 9.68
CA LEU A 64 2.66 4.82 9.43
C LEU A 64 2.58 3.84 10.61
N GLY A 65 1.36 3.44 10.96
CA GLY A 65 1.15 2.45 12.02
C GLY A 65 1.51 1.04 11.57
N SER A 66 1.82 0.19 12.55
CA SER A 66 2.00 -1.23 12.30
C SER A 66 0.69 -1.90 11.85
N ASN A 67 0.81 -2.93 11.02
CA ASN A 67 -0.32 -3.76 10.55
C ASN A 67 -1.38 -3.04 9.70
N TRP A 68 -1.14 -1.79 9.30
CA TRP A 68 -2.04 -1.06 8.43
C TRP A 68 -1.31 -0.67 7.15
N PRO A 69 -1.63 -1.33 6.03
CA PRO A 69 -0.96 -1.09 4.77
C PRO A 69 -1.38 0.23 4.12
N ILE A 70 -0.63 0.62 3.08
CA ILE A 70 -1.10 1.53 2.05
C ILE A 70 -1.77 0.68 0.99
N VAL A 71 -3.07 0.84 0.79
CA VAL A 71 -3.86 0.05 -0.16
C VAL A 71 -4.59 0.96 -1.14
N GLY A 72 -4.41 0.73 -2.43
CA GLY A 72 -5.19 1.40 -3.47
C GLY A 72 -6.64 0.90 -3.48
N ALA A 73 -6.87 -0.28 -4.03
CA ALA A 73 -8.18 -0.92 -4.05
C ALA A 73 -8.18 -2.15 -3.16
N GLY A 74 -9.12 -2.23 -2.22
CA GLY A 74 -9.28 -3.43 -1.40
C GLY A 74 -9.37 -3.18 0.09
N ASN A 75 -9.17 -4.22 0.86
CA ASN A 75 -9.41 -4.24 2.30
C ASN A 75 -8.10 -4.33 3.09
N SER A 76 -7.82 -3.34 3.90
CA SER A 76 -6.70 -3.36 4.86
C SER A 76 -6.82 -4.49 5.90
N PHE A 77 -8.04 -4.97 6.16
CA PHE A 77 -8.33 -6.10 7.03
C PHE A 77 -8.31 -7.47 6.34
N ALA A 78 -7.75 -7.57 5.13
CA ALA A 78 -7.67 -8.84 4.39
C ALA A 78 -6.93 -9.98 5.13
N LEU A 79 -6.37 -9.71 6.30
CA LEU A 79 -5.87 -10.73 7.22
C LEU A 79 -6.98 -11.61 7.82
N TYR A 80 -8.24 -11.23 7.69
CA TYR A 80 -9.36 -12.05 8.13
C TYR A 80 -9.93 -12.84 6.96
N PRO A 81 -9.73 -14.17 6.89
CA PRO A 81 -10.32 -14.98 5.85
C PRO A 81 -11.85 -14.92 5.93
N GLY A 82 -12.50 -14.62 4.81
CA GLY A 82 -13.95 -14.67 4.68
C GLY A 82 -14.66 -13.34 4.43
N VAL A 83 -13.96 -12.22 4.35
CA VAL A 83 -14.58 -10.94 3.96
C VAL A 83 -14.29 -10.69 2.47
N GLU A 84 -15.15 -11.16 1.61
CA GLU A 84 -15.15 -10.84 0.18
C GLU A 84 -15.85 -9.49 -0.03
N GLY A 85 -15.07 -8.41 -0.06
CA GLY A 85 -15.55 -7.11 -0.47
C GLY A 85 -15.44 -6.94 -1.99
N ASN A 86 -16.44 -6.37 -2.64
CA ASN A 86 -16.34 -5.94 -4.04
C ASN A 86 -15.76 -4.51 -4.09
N TYR A 87 -14.51 -4.36 -3.70
CA TYR A 87 -13.80 -3.09 -3.79
C TYR A 87 -13.41 -2.84 -5.24
N THR A 88 -13.74 -1.68 -5.78
CA THR A 88 -13.49 -1.39 -7.18
C THR A 88 -12.99 0.04 -7.37
N VAL A 89 -11.94 0.17 -8.17
CA VAL A 89 -11.54 1.42 -8.80
C VAL A 89 -11.69 1.24 -10.30
N ASP A 90 -12.62 1.95 -10.95
CA ASP A 90 -12.87 1.80 -12.38
C ASP A 90 -11.74 2.40 -13.23
N GLY A 91 -11.08 3.46 -12.74
CA GLY A 91 -9.95 4.11 -13.40
C GLY A 91 -8.59 3.50 -13.02
N ASN A 92 -7.56 4.33 -13.11
CA ASN A 92 -6.20 3.97 -12.75
C ASN A 92 -5.95 4.21 -11.26
N ILE A 93 -4.99 3.45 -10.70
CA ILE A 93 -4.43 3.68 -9.37
C ILE A 93 -2.99 4.15 -9.52
N THR A 94 -2.65 5.25 -8.87
CA THR A 94 -1.27 5.70 -8.68
C THR A 94 -0.98 5.82 -7.19
N ILE A 95 0.10 5.23 -6.74
CA ILE A 95 0.59 5.35 -5.36
C ILE A 95 2.01 5.87 -5.42
N ASP A 96 2.22 7.07 -4.92
CA ASP A 96 3.53 7.69 -4.75
C ASP A 96 3.88 7.67 -3.26
N THR A 97 4.93 6.93 -2.89
CA THR A 97 5.41 6.90 -1.51
C THR A 97 6.83 7.45 -1.43
N TYR A 98 7.11 8.13 -0.34
CA TYR A 98 8.40 8.71 -0.04
C TYR A 98 8.90 8.19 1.29
N GLU A 99 10.11 8.60 1.71
CA GLU A 99 10.66 8.21 3.00
C GLU A 99 9.60 8.33 4.09
N ASN A 100 9.44 7.28 4.85
CA ASN A 100 8.50 7.16 5.94
C ASN A 100 9.22 6.60 7.16
N ALA A 101 8.63 6.82 8.32
CA ALA A 101 9.06 6.22 9.56
C ALA A 101 7.90 5.49 10.21
N TRP A 102 8.25 4.63 11.14
CA TRP A 102 7.28 3.93 11.92
C TRP A 102 6.59 4.83 12.97
N ALA A 103 5.29 4.57 13.20
CA ALA A 103 4.45 5.46 14.02
C ALA A 103 4.63 5.31 15.54
N TRP A 104 5.44 4.35 16.03
CA TRP A 104 5.58 4.10 17.45
C TRP A 104 6.65 4.98 18.10
N ASP A 105 6.41 5.37 19.36
CA ASP A 105 7.34 6.20 20.11
C ASP A 105 8.63 5.44 20.43
N LYS A 106 9.76 6.13 20.38
CA LYS A 106 11.03 5.64 20.90
C LYS A 106 10.85 5.14 22.35
N GLY A 107 10.99 3.85 22.58
CA GLY A 107 10.96 3.25 23.92
C GLY A 107 10.00 2.09 24.10
N THR A 108 9.10 1.83 23.18
CA THR A 108 8.36 0.58 23.14
C THR A 108 9.06 -0.37 22.18
N THR A 109 9.42 -1.55 22.67
CA THR A 109 10.01 -2.60 21.86
C THR A 109 8.96 -3.05 20.84
N PRO A 110 9.17 -2.85 19.51
CA PRO A 110 8.23 -3.34 18.53
C PRO A 110 8.20 -4.87 18.58
N THR A 111 7.03 -5.43 18.44
CA THR A 111 6.87 -6.85 18.15
C THR A 111 6.98 -7.04 16.64
N SER A 112 7.44 -8.19 16.20
CA SER A 112 7.93 -8.56 14.86
C SER A 112 6.98 -8.39 13.65
N TYR A 113 6.04 -7.43 13.61
CA TYR A 113 5.04 -7.30 12.53
C TYR A 113 4.83 -5.85 12.09
N ASP A 114 5.90 -5.07 11.99
CA ASP A 114 5.68 -3.65 12.30
C ASP A 114 5.94 -2.66 11.15
N LEU A 115 6.42 -3.10 9.99
CA LEU A 115 6.56 -2.23 8.84
C LEU A 115 5.31 -2.26 7.94
N PRO A 116 4.91 -1.11 7.36
CA PRO A 116 3.77 -1.07 6.46
C PRO A 116 4.05 -1.84 5.17
N GLU A 117 3.03 -2.43 4.61
CA GLU A 117 3.04 -2.98 3.27
C GLU A 117 2.37 -2.02 2.29
N ILE A 118 2.76 -2.08 1.02
CA ILE A 118 2.12 -1.32 -0.05
C ILE A 118 1.42 -2.29 -0.99
N TYR A 119 0.14 -2.07 -1.21
CA TYR A 119 -0.67 -2.81 -2.18
C TYR A 119 -1.32 -1.83 -3.16
N GLY A 120 -1.06 -2.01 -4.44
CA GLY A 120 -1.85 -1.32 -5.46
C GLY A 120 -3.29 -1.79 -5.45
N ALA A 121 -3.50 -3.11 -5.36
CA ALA A 121 -4.78 -3.73 -5.05
C ALA A 121 -4.59 -4.96 -4.16
N LEU A 122 -5.52 -5.14 -3.20
CA LEU A 122 -5.57 -6.27 -2.29
C LEU A 122 -7.00 -6.80 -2.24
N ARG A 123 -7.27 -7.93 -2.95
CA ARG A 123 -8.63 -8.47 -3.15
C ARG A 123 -9.62 -7.45 -3.72
N GLY A 124 -9.12 -6.55 -4.57
CA GLY A 124 -9.90 -5.51 -5.23
C GLY A 124 -9.85 -5.64 -6.74
N ASN A 125 -10.86 -5.13 -7.43
CA ASN A 125 -10.89 -5.07 -8.89
C ASN A 125 -10.51 -3.67 -9.36
N VAL A 126 -9.66 -3.60 -10.39
CA VAL A 126 -9.20 -2.34 -10.98
C VAL A 126 -9.49 -2.35 -12.48
N GLY A 127 -10.27 -1.39 -12.95
CA GLY A 127 -10.66 -1.25 -14.35
C GLY A 127 -9.55 -0.67 -15.24
N GLY A 128 -8.63 0.08 -14.65
CA GLY A 128 -7.46 0.65 -15.33
C GLY A 128 -6.16 -0.05 -14.96
N SER A 129 -5.09 0.72 -14.95
CA SER A 129 -3.73 0.29 -14.60
C SER A 129 -3.37 0.67 -13.17
N ILE A 130 -2.41 -0.05 -12.60
CA ILE A 130 -1.80 0.25 -11.30
C ILE A 130 -0.36 0.73 -11.53
N THR A 131 0.01 1.83 -10.89
CA THR A 131 1.39 2.32 -10.82
C THR A 131 1.75 2.61 -9.37
N ILE A 132 2.81 1.98 -8.87
CA ILE A 132 3.40 2.26 -7.57
C ILE A 132 4.79 2.85 -7.80
N ASN A 133 5.04 4.03 -7.27
CA ASN A 133 6.33 4.69 -7.24
C ASN A 133 6.76 4.83 -5.78
N ALA A 134 7.64 3.95 -5.33
CA ALA A 134 8.19 3.98 -3.98
C ALA A 134 9.59 4.58 -4.02
N HIS A 135 9.80 5.67 -3.28
CA HIS A 135 11.05 6.42 -3.19
C HIS A 135 11.53 6.51 -1.75
N GLY A 136 12.68 5.94 -1.43
CA GLY A 136 13.25 5.96 -0.08
C GLY A 136 12.33 5.38 1.00
N SER A 137 11.35 4.59 0.61
CA SER A 137 10.34 4.07 1.52
C SER A 137 10.89 2.92 2.35
N HIS A 138 10.58 2.94 3.65
CA HIS A 138 10.86 1.85 4.58
C HIS A 138 9.59 1.01 4.72
N VAL A 139 9.56 -0.16 4.11
CA VAL A 139 8.37 -1.02 4.04
C VAL A 139 8.74 -2.49 4.13
N GLN A 140 7.79 -3.31 4.54
CA GLN A 140 7.98 -4.75 4.57
C GLN A 140 7.92 -5.33 3.15
N ASN A 141 6.84 -5.09 2.44
CA ASN A 141 6.61 -5.63 1.10
C ASN A 141 5.92 -4.61 0.19
N ILE A 142 6.12 -4.78 -1.12
CA ILE A 142 5.40 -4.03 -2.16
C ILE A 142 4.73 -5.03 -3.10
N PHE A 143 3.42 -4.94 -3.21
CA PHE A 143 2.61 -5.75 -4.11
C PHE A 143 1.89 -4.84 -5.10
N GLY A 144 2.15 -5.01 -6.39
CA GLY A 144 1.40 -4.32 -7.43
C GLY A 144 -0.09 -4.70 -7.34
N ALA A 145 -0.39 -5.99 -7.32
CA ALA A 145 -1.72 -6.50 -7.03
C ALA A 145 -1.64 -7.88 -6.36
N SER A 146 -2.47 -8.08 -5.34
CA SER A 146 -2.60 -9.34 -4.61
C SER A 146 -4.05 -9.82 -4.66
N ASP A 147 -4.26 -11.09 -5.06
CA ASP A 147 -5.60 -11.70 -5.12
C ASP A 147 -6.63 -10.81 -5.85
N SER A 148 -6.23 -10.15 -6.92
CA SER A 148 -6.96 -9.05 -7.55
C SER A 148 -7.01 -9.16 -9.06
N VAL A 149 -8.02 -8.56 -9.68
CA VAL A 149 -8.16 -8.48 -11.14
C VAL A 149 -7.88 -7.05 -11.61
N VAL A 150 -6.88 -6.88 -12.50
CA VAL A 150 -6.48 -5.60 -13.08
C VAL A 150 -6.70 -5.67 -14.59
N GLN A 151 -7.51 -4.77 -15.13
CA GLN A 151 -7.80 -4.73 -16.57
C GLN A 151 -6.68 -4.08 -17.39
N GLY A 152 -5.85 -3.26 -16.77
CA GLY A 152 -4.69 -2.61 -17.38
C GLY A 152 -3.36 -3.28 -17.03
N SER A 153 -2.32 -2.48 -17.03
CA SER A 153 -0.95 -2.88 -16.64
C SER A 153 -0.73 -2.74 -15.13
N VAL A 154 0.27 -3.45 -14.63
CA VAL A 154 0.80 -3.26 -13.27
C VAL A 154 2.26 -2.86 -13.35
N THR A 155 2.60 -1.70 -12.80
CA THR A 155 3.97 -1.18 -12.75
C THR A 155 4.37 -0.88 -11.32
N VAL A 156 5.49 -1.44 -10.89
CA VAL A 156 6.11 -1.15 -9.60
C VAL A 156 7.50 -0.58 -9.85
N ASN A 157 7.72 0.65 -9.45
CA ASN A 157 9.01 1.34 -9.48
C ASN A 157 9.48 1.54 -8.04
N ALA A 158 10.51 0.85 -7.63
CA ALA A 158 11.15 0.97 -6.32
C ALA A 158 12.51 1.65 -6.49
N THR A 159 12.70 2.80 -5.87
CA THR A 159 13.95 3.56 -5.93
C THR A 159 14.43 3.84 -4.51
N ASP A 160 15.63 3.38 -4.20
CA ASP A 160 16.27 3.54 -2.88
C ASP A 160 15.36 3.10 -1.71
N VAL A 161 14.55 2.06 -1.93
CA VAL A 161 13.67 1.49 -0.89
C VAL A 161 14.47 0.60 0.05
N GLU A 162 14.06 0.57 1.30
CA GLU A 162 14.55 -0.37 2.30
C GLU A 162 13.42 -1.35 2.63
N LEU A 163 13.62 -2.62 2.25
CA LEU A 163 12.69 -3.70 2.55
C LEU A 163 13.18 -4.44 3.80
N LYS A 164 12.38 -4.39 4.84
CA LYS A 164 12.65 -5.12 6.07
C LYS A 164 11.39 -5.77 6.59
N ASN A 165 11.49 -7.02 6.96
CA ASN A 165 10.39 -7.73 7.59
C ASN A 165 10.19 -7.28 9.06
N SER A 166 11.26 -6.91 9.75
CA SER A 166 11.21 -6.31 11.08
C SER A 166 12.48 -5.50 11.39
N GLU A 167 12.42 -4.55 12.35
CA GLU A 167 13.64 -3.91 12.90
C GLU A 167 14.52 -4.85 13.72
N TYR A 168 14.05 -6.06 14.00
CA TYR A 168 14.79 -7.10 14.74
C TYR A 168 15.24 -8.17 13.74
N GLU A 169 16.41 -7.92 13.16
CA GLU A 169 17.07 -8.84 12.24
C GLU A 169 17.26 -10.21 12.87
N THR A 170 16.53 -11.18 12.36
CA THR A 170 17.02 -12.53 12.24
C THR A 170 17.23 -12.74 10.74
N ASP A 171 18.32 -13.37 10.34
CA ASP A 171 18.81 -13.51 8.95
C ASP A 171 17.83 -14.11 7.91
N ASP A 172 16.59 -14.37 8.28
CA ASP A 172 15.54 -14.99 7.45
C ASP A 172 14.36 -14.06 7.09
N ASP A 173 14.41 -12.78 7.42
CA ASP A 173 13.27 -11.86 7.30
C ASP A 173 13.39 -10.92 6.09
N GLU A 174 13.46 -11.50 4.88
CA GLU A 174 13.49 -10.75 3.62
C GLU A 174 12.13 -10.13 3.29
N GLY A 175 12.14 -8.87 2.82
CA GLY A 175 10.98 -8.24 2.22
C GLY A 175 10.86 -8.56 0.73
N TYR A 176 9.67 -8.40 0.15
CA TYR A 176 9.40 -8.79 -1.23
C TYR A 176 8.81 -7.64 -2.05
N ILE A 177 9.16 -7.65 -3.35
CA ILE A 177 8.50 -6.81 -4.35
C ILE A 177 7.88 -7.73 -5.40
N PHE A 178 6.55 -7.73 -5.50
CA PHE A 178 5.81 -8.49 -6.50
C PHE A 178 4.99 -7.56 -7.39
N GLY A 179 5.04 -7.76 -8.68
CA GLY A 179 4.07 -7.17 -9.60
C GLY A 179 2.67 -7.76 -9.37
N LEU A 180 2.57 -9.09 -9.40
CA LEU A 180 1.35 -9.84 -9.05
C LEU A 180 1.68 -10.90 -8.02
N TRP A 181 0.81 -11.06 -7.04
CA TRP A 181 0.92 -12.09 -6.04
C TRP A 181 -0.42 -12.78 -5.81
N GLN A 182 -0.40 -14.10 -5.80
CA GLN A 182 -1.56 -14.92 -5.52
C GLN A 182 -1.35 -15.63 -4.18
N ARG A 183 -2.19 -15.31 -3.21
CA ARG A 183 -2.18 -15.98 -1.90
C ARG A 183 -3.35 -16.96 -1.77
N VAL A 184 -4.55 -16.52 -2.15
CA VAL A 184 -5.79 -17.30 -2.04
C VAL A 184 -6.53 -17.31 -3.37
N ASP A 185 -6.81 -16.14 -3.93
CA ASP A 185 -7.55 -15.97 -5.18
C ASP A 185 -6.61 -15.63 -6.34
N PRO A 186 -6.97 -15.94 -7.60
CA PRO A 186 -6.14 -15.61 -8.73
C PRO A 186 -5.85 -14.11 -8.83
N ALA A 187 -4.56 -13.76 -8.95
CA ALA A 187 -4.15 -12.40 -9.29
C ALA A 187 -3.91 -12.33 -10.80
N THR A 188 -4.58 -11.43 -11.51
CA THR A 188 -4.48 -11.28 -12.95
C THR A 188 -4.32 -9.84 -13.39
N ALA A 189 -3.54 -9.62 -14.45
CA ALA A 189 -3.48 -8.37 -15.19
C ALA A 189 -3.62 -8.65 -16.69
N VAL A 190 -4.40 -7.83 -17.40
CA VAL A 190 -4.55 -7.96 -18.85
C VAL A 190 -3.35 -7.34 -19.59
N GLY A 191 -2.83 -6.22 -19.06
CA GLY A 191 -1.65 -5.55 -19.58
C GLY A 191 -0.34 -6.10 -19.02
N PRO A 192 0.79 -5.53 -19.45
CA PRO A 192 2.12 -5.95 -18.97
C PRO A 192 2.28 -5.70 -17.46
N VAL A 193 3.07 -6.59 -16.84
CA VAL A 193 3.52 -6.44 -15.45
C VAL A 193 4.99 -6.10 -15.47
N THR A 194 5.35 -4.98 -14.86
CA THR A 194 6.73 -4.48 -14.81
C THR A 194 7.12 -4.17 -13.37
N VAL A 195 8.27 -4.69 -12.95
CA VAL A 195 8.89 -4.35 -11.68
C VAL A 195 10.28 -3.81 -11.97
N THR A 196 10.56 -2.60 -11.50
CA THR A 196 11.85 -1.93 -11.64
C THR A 196 12.38 -1.59 -10.26
N VAL A 197 13.61 -2.01 -9.96
CA VAL A 197 14.29 -1.70 -8.70
C VAL A 197 15.58 -0.95 -9.02
N ASN A 198 15.74 0.23 -8.43
CA ASN A 198 16.91 1.09 -8.62
C ASN A 198 17.48 1.49 -7.25
N GLY A 199 18.57 0.88 -6.85
CA GLY A 199 19.19 1.12 -5.54
C GLY A 199 18.34 0.60 -4.38
N GLY A 200 18.76 0.95 -3.15
CA GLY A 200 18.11 0.53 -1.93
C GLY A 200 18.67 -0.77 -1.36
N ASP A 201 18.11 -1.18 -0.23
CA ASP A 201 18.37 -2.46 0.43
C ASP A 201 17.14 -3.34 0.29
N VAL A 202 17.22 -4.32 -0.59
CA VAL A 202 16.11 -5.22 -0.93
C VAL A 202 16.34 -6.66 -0.44
N GLY A 203 17.22 -6.81 0.55
CA GLY A 203 17.63 -8.12 1.08
C GLY A 203 18.39 -8.96 0.05
N LEU A 204 19.41 -9.65 0.48
CA LEU A 204 20.11 -10.70 -0.29
C LEU A 204 19.99 -12.00 0.46
#